data_c149e332897e0ef5786470f48d6809ed
#
_entry.id   c149e332897e0ef5786470f48d6809ed
#
_cell.length_a   1.000
_cell.length_b   1.000
_cell.length_c   1.000
_cell.angle_alpha   90.00
_cell.angle_beta   90.00
_cell.angle_gamma   90.00
#
_symmetry.space_group_name_H-M   'P 1'
#
loop_
_entity.id
_entity.type
_entity.pdbx_description
1 polymer ?
#
loop_
_entity_poly.entity_id
_entity_poly.type
_entity_poly.pdbx_seq_one_letter_code
_entity_poly.pdbx_strand_id
1 'polypeptide(L)'
;GTVVPSAQAANCAATYTVKSGDSWWRIAEKNNTNLRKVLTLNNAKKTTKLLVGSTVCVPAPAQVAPPAQKFTRAEVIQIIRDAWPDELEARALAIVQRESKFQPGAVSGSRCCYGLFQIYYRWHKNWLPTVGVNSAQDLLNPILNTKAAYRMYQRNNGWGPWE
;
A
#
# COMPACT_ATOMS: atom_id res chain seq x y z
N GLY A 1 22.47 -8.73 37.35
CA GLY A 1 22.86 -8.72 35.95
C GLY A 1 22.39 -7.46 35.31
N THR A 2 23.31 -6.62 34.91
CA THR A 2 23.07 -5.39 34.14
C THR A 2 22.39 -5.76 32.85
N VAL A 3 21.10 -5.40 32.71
CA VAL A 3 20.42 -5.38 31.42
C VAL A 3 21.10 -4.28 30.62
N VAL A 4 21.94 -4.65 29.69
CA VAL A 4 22.48 -3.71 28.71
C VAL A 4 21.29 -3.30 27.83
N PRO A 5 20.85 -2.05 27.87
CA PRO A 5 19.92 -1.60 26.83
C PRO A 5 20.63 -1.81 25.50
N SER A 6 20.10 -2.69 24.66
CA SER A 6 20.73 -2.91 23.37
C SER A 6 20.76 -1.58 22.65
N ALA A 7 21.92 -1.17 22.15
CA ALA A 7 22.12 0.05 21.36
C ALA A 7 21.20 0.11 20.12
N GLN A 8 20.50 -0.97 19.82
CA GLN A 8 19.53 -1.08 18.73
C GLN A 8 18.18 -0.42 19.06
N ALA A 9 17.80 -0.28 20.35
CA ALA A 9 16.55 0.36 20.73
C ALA A 9 16.52 1.87 20.38
N ALA A 10 17.68 2.50 20.25
CA ALA A 10 17.80 3.94 19.96
C ALA A 10 17.42 4.30 18.52
N ASN A 11 17.42 3.34 17.59
CA ASN A 11 17.12 3.57 16.16
C ASN A 11 15.81 2.92 15.70
N CYS A 12 14.98 2.48 16.63
CA CYS A 12 13.69 1.90 16.29
C CYS A 12 12.67 2.98 15.94
N ALA A 13 11.97 2.83 14.83
CA ALA A 13 10.85 3.71 14.45
C ALA A 13 9.69 3.62 15.45
N ALA A 14 9.47 2.45 16.04
CA ALA A 14 8.53 2.22 17.13
C ALA A 14 9.02 1.07 18.01
N THR A 15 8.57 1.02 19.25
CA THR A 15 8.95 -0.01 20.22
C THR A 15 7.72 -0.67 20.82
N TYR A 16 7.89 -1.92 21.24
CA TYR A 16 6.88 -2.69 21.95
C TYR A 16 7.50 -3.30 23.21
N THR A 17 6.83 -3.15 24.35
CA THR A 17 7.24 -3.76 25.60
C THR A 17 6.67 -5.17 25.71
N VAL A 18 7.55 -6.15 25.83
CA VAL A 18 7.18 -7.58 25.90
C VAL A 18 6.37 -7.86 27.16
N LYS A 19 5.24 -8.53 26.98
CA LYS A 19 4.33 -8.95 28.06
C LYS A 19 4.36 -10.46 28.21
N SER A 20 3.91 -10.92 29.36
CA SER A 20 3.77 -12.37 29.66
C SER A 20 2.88 -13.03 28.58
N GLY A 21 3.33 -14.15 28.05
CA GLY A 21 2.63 -14.90 27.00
C GLY A 21 2.90 -14.42 25.57
N ASP A 22 3.72 -13.39 25.41
CA ASP A 22 4.09 -12.94 24.07
C ASP A 22 5.06 -13.90 23.38
N SER A 23 4.94 -13.95 22.06
CA SER A 23 5.90 -14.57 21.16
C SER A 23 6.22 -13.56 20.04
N TRP A 24 7.29 -13.79 19.31
CA TRP A 24 7.63 -12.96 18.16
C TRP A 24 6.47 -12.84 17.18
N TRP A 25 5.77 -13.95 16.93
CA TRP A 25 4.61 -13.97 16.06
C TRP A 25 3.45 -13.14 16.62
N ARG A 26 3.14 -13.27 17.92
CA ARG A 26 2.08 -12.47 18.56
C ARG A 26 2.39 -10.98 18.59
N ILE A 27 3.65 -10.62 18.79
CA ILE A 27 4.08 -9.22 18.75
C ILE A 27 3.87 -8.66 17.33
N ALA A 28 4.24 -9.42 16.30
CA ALA A 28 4.00 -9.02 14.92
C ALA A 28 2.50 -8.83 14.63
N GLU A 29 1.67 -9.75 15.06
CA GLU A 29 0.21 -9.69 14.89
C GLU A 29 -0.40 -8.47 15.59
N LYS A 30 -0.04 -8.24 16.84
CA LYS A 30 -0.50 -7.07 17.63
C LYS A 30 -0.12 -5.73 17.00
N ASN A 31 0.96 -5.69 16.25
CA ASN A 31 1.48 -4.48 15.61
C ASN A 31 1.17 -4.42 14.10
N ASN A 32 0.22 -5.24 13.61
CA ASN A 32 -0.21 -5.27 12.22
C ASN A 32 0.94 -5.41 11.21
N THR A 33 1.89 -6.26 11.54
CA THR A 33 3.04 -6.55 10.70
C THR A 33 3.28 -8.05 10.61
N ASN A 34 4.33 -8.48 9.92
CA ASN A 34 4.68 -9.89 9.83
C ASN A 34 5.89 -10.24 10.68
N LEU A 35 6.00 -11.52 11.03
CA LEU A 35 7.06 -12.06 11.86
C LEU A 35 8.47 -11.72 11.32
N ARG A 36 8.66 -11.85 10.01
CA ARG A 36 9.96 -11.62 9.36
C ARG A 36 10.45 -10.19 9.57
N LYS A 37 9.57 -9.20 9.45
CA LYS A 37 9.92 -7.79 9.68
C LYS A 37 10.34 -7.55 11.13
N VAL A 38 9.60 -8.08 12.09
CA VAL A 38 9.92 -7.93 13.51
C VAL A 38 11.26 -8.58 13.83
N LEU A 39 11.49 -9.80 13.36
CA LEU A 39 12.75 -10.50 13.57
C LEU A 39 13.95 -9.75 12.95
N THR A 40 13.79 -9.26 11.74
CA THR A 40 14.84 -8.48 11.04
C THR A 40 15.18 -7.19 11.79
N LEU A 41 14.17 -6.45 12.25
CA LEU A 41 14.38 -5.21 12.99
C LEU A 41 15.14 -5.41 14.30
N ASN A 42 15.00 -6.59 14.91
CA ASN A 42 15.64 -6.91 16.18
C ASN A 42 16.90 -7.77 16.02
N ASN A 43 17.31 -8.03 14.79
CA ASN A 43 18.40 -8.97 14.52
C ASN A 43 18.23 -10.30 15.28
N ALA A 44 16.98 -10.80 15.29
CA ALA A 44 16.55 -11.96 16.06
C ALA A 44 16.13 -13.11 15.15
N LYS A 45 16.06 -14.30 15.75
CA LYS A 45 15.51 -15.52 15.15
C LYS A 45 14.23 -15.92 15.89
N LYS A 46 13.43 -16.79 15.31
CA LYS A 46 12.23 -17.34 15.98
C LYS A 46 12.54 -17.95 17.35
N THR A 47 13.76 -18.47 17.51
CA THR A 47 14.25 -19.11 18.75
C THR A 47 14.87 -18.13 19.74
N THR A 48 15.05 -16.86 19.35
CA THR A 48 15.60 -15.84 20.25
C THR A 48 14.64 -15.62 21.40
N LYS A 49 15.15 -15.72 22.64
CA LYS A 49 14.35 -15.59 23.83
C LYS A 49 13.82 -14.17 24.04
N LEU A 50 12.52 -14.07 24.28
CA LEU A 50 11.86 -12.82 24.68
C LEU A 50 11.84 -12.73 26.21
N LEU A 51 12.22 -11.57 26.75
CA LEU A 51 12.16 -11.30 28.18
C LEU A 51 11.01 -10.33 28.47
N VAL A 52 10.11 -10.73 29.37
CA VAL A 52 9.00 -9.87 29.82
C VAL A 52 9.57 -8.56 30.40
N GLY A 53 8.99 -7.43 29.97
CA GLY A 53 9.44 -6.09 30.33
C GLY A 53 10.56 -5.53 29.47
N SER A 54 11.18 -6.33 28.63
CA SER A 54 12.16 -5.81 27.62
C SER A 54 11.44 -5.12 26.48
N THR A 55 12.17 -4.25 25.79
CA THR A 55 11.66 -3.50 24.64
C THR A 55 12.21 -4.09 23.34
N VAL A 56 11.34 -4.33 22.38
CA VAL A 56 11.71 -4.78 21.04
C VAL A 56 11.30 -3.75 20.00
N CYS A 57 12.03 -3.71 18.90
CA CYS A 57 11.68 -2.87 17.75
C CYS A 57 10.50 -3.46 16.99
N VAL A 58 9.55 -2.63 16.65
CA VAL A 58 8.47 -2.97 15.72
C VAL A 58 8.46 -1.94 14.59
N PRO A 59 7.94 -2.27 13.41
CA PRO A 59 7.75 -1.26 12.37
C PRO A 59 6.95 -0.10 12.93
N ALA A 60 7.24 1.11 12.48
CA ALA A 60 6.34 2.23 12.75
C ALA A 60 4.92 1.77 12.47
N PRO A 61 3.94 2.06 13.36
CA PRO A 61 2.57 1.79 13.03
C PRO A 61 2.35 2.35 11.64
N ALA A 62 1.86 1.50 10.73
CA ALA A 62 1.46 1.99 9.41
C ALA A 62 0.68 3.26 9.73
N GLN A 63 1.21 4.40 9.30
CA GLN A 63 0.49 5.64 9.48
C GLN A 63 -0.92 5.30 9.06
N VAL A 64 -1.86 5.39 9.99
CA VAL A 64 -3.26 5.32 9.65
C VAL A 64 -3.35 6.18 8.42
N ALA A 65 -3.56 5.54 7.26
CA ALA A 65 -3.63 6.26 6.02
C ALA A 65 -4.50 7.48 6.32
N PRO A 66 -4.00 8.71 6.13
CA PRO A 66 -4.75 9.89 6.52
C PRO A 66 -6.17 9.67 6.04
N PRO A 67 -7.21 9.92 6.85
CA PRO A 67 -8.59 9.53 6.56
C PRO A 67 -8.82 9.82 5.10
N ALA A 68 -9.15 8.80 4.32
CA ALA A 68 -9.04 8.70 2.86
C ALA A 68 -9.14 10.09 2.24
N GLN A 69 -8.00 10.65 1.81
CA GLN A 69 -7.94 12.02 1.32
C GLN A 69 -9.02 12.16 0.27
N LYS A 70 -10.01 13.00 0.56
CA LYS A 70 -11.07 13.26 -0.40
C LYS A 70 -10.51 14.16 -1.49
N PHE A 71 -10.43 13.63 -2.68
CA PHE A 71 -10.02 14.39 -3.86
C PHE A 71 -11.25 15.03 -4.50
N THR A 72 -11.15 16.31 -4.83
CA THR A 72 -12.16 16.97 -5.65
C THR A 72 -12.07 16.46 -7.09
N ARG A 73 -13.15 16.63 -7.86
CA ARG A 73 -13.14 16.29 -9.28
C ARG A 73 -12.02 17.02 -10.05
N ALA A 74 -11.79 18.30 -9.74
CA ALA A 74 -10.73 19.09 -10.35
C ALA A 74 -9.34 18.51 -10.05
N GLU A 75 -9.10 18.09 -8.81
CA GLU A 75 -7.85 17.44 -8.41
C GLU A 75 -7.64 16.11 -9.13
N VAL A 76 -8.68 15.29 -9.24
CA VAL A 76 -8.63 14.02 -9.99
C VAL A 76 -8.30 14.27 -11.46
N ILE A 77 -8.95 15.24 -12.09
CA ILE A 77 -8.66 15.62 -13.49
C ILE A 77 -7.19 16.03 -13.64
N GLN A 78 -6.67 16.83 -12.72
CA GLN A 78 -5.27 17.27 -12.77
C GLN A 78 -4.30 16.09 -12.60
N ILE A 79 -4.60 15.14 -11.70
CA ILE A 79 -3.81 13.92 -11.52
C ILE A 79 -3.74 13.13 -12.83
N ILE A 80 -4.85 13.01 -13.54
CA ILE A 80 -4.89 12.30 -14.84
C ILE A 80 -4.05 13.05 -15.87
N ARG A 81 -4.19 14.37 -15.95
CA ARG A 81 -3.42 15.23 -16.86
C ARG A 81 -1.91 15.13 -16.60
N ASP A 82 -1.51 15.10 -15.35
CA ASP A 82 -0.08 14.99 -14.98
C ASP A 82 0.54 13.65 -15.36
N ALA A 83 -0.27 12.60 -15.44
CA ALA A 83 0.21 11.23 -15.68
C ALA A 83 0.14 10.81 -17.16
N TRP A 84 -0.78 11.37 -17.94
CA TRP A 84 -1.00 10.97 -19.32
C TRP A 84 -0.47 12.02 -20.31
N PRO A 85 0.11 11.59 -21.44
CA PRO A 85 0.48 12.52 -22.52
C PRO A 85 -0.73 13.30 -23.03
N ASP A 86 -0.51 14.54 -23.44
CA ASP A 86 -1.57 15.47 -23.87
C ASP A 86 -2.49 14.86 -24.94
N GLU A 87 -1.93 14.15 -25.91
CA GLU A 87 -2.67 13.52 -27.00
C GLU A 87 -3.59 12.37 -26.58
N LEU A 88 -3.34 11.79 -25.38
CA LEU A 88 -4.14 10.68 -24.84
C LEU A 88 -5.11 11.13 -23.74
N GLU A 89 -4.96 12.34 -23.26
CA GLU A 89 -5.64 12.87 -22.07
C GLU A 89 -7.16 12.85 -22.22
N ALA A 90 -7.69 13.31 -23.35
CA ALA A 90 -9.13 13.38 -23.58
C ALA A 90 -9.79 12.00 -23.49
N ARG A 91 -9.15 10.97 -24.04
CA ARG A 91 -9.67 9.61 -23.99
C ARG A 91 -9.52 8.99 -22.59
N ALA A 92 -8.41 9.28 -21.91
CA ALA A 92 -8.22 8.84 -20.51
C ALA A 92 -9.33 9.42 -19.62
N LEU A 93 -9.65 10.69 -19.74
CA LEU A 93 -10.73 11.34 -18.99
C LEU A 93 -12.11 10.74 -19.33
N ALA A 94 -12.38 10.43 -20.59
CA ALA A 94 -13.63 9.79 -21.01
C ALA A 94 -13.78 8.38 -20.40
N ILE A 95 -12.69 7.61 -20.34
CA ILE A 95 -12.67 6.29 -19.69
C ILE A 95 -12.97 6.42 -18.20
N VAL A 96 -12.32 7.33 -17.50
CA VAL A 96 -12.56 7.54 -16.06
C VAL A 96 -14.00 7.96 -15.79
N GLN A 97 -14.59 8.80 -16.63
CA GLN A 97 -16.01 9.16 -16.53
C GLN A 97 -16.91 7.93 -16.65
N ARG A 98 -16.62 7.06 -17.61
CA ARG A 98 -17.39 5.83 -17.84
C ARG A 98 -17.19 4.81 -16.73
N GLU A 99 -15.94 4.57 -16.31
CA GLU A 99 -15.59 3.49 -15.40
C GLU A 99 -15.92 3.80 -13.93
N SER A 100 -15.71 5.03 -13.49
CA SER A 100 -15.80 5.38 -12.08
C SER A 100 -16.53 6.69 -11.78
N LYS A 101 -16.94 7.43 -12.78
CA LYS A 101 -17.50 8.80 -12.62
C LYS A 101 -16.55 9.71 -11.81
N PHE A 102 -15.27 9.60 -12.03
CA PHE A 102 -14.22 10.30 -11.29
C PHE A 102 -14.18 10.02 -9.78
N GLN A 103 -14.66 8.84 -9.35
CA GLN A 103 -14.63 8.43 -7.97
C GLN A 103 -13.40 7.56 -7.69
N PRO A 104 -12.37 8.08 -6.96
CA PRO A 104 -11.17 7.28 -6.68
C PRO A 104 -11.43 6.00 -5.91
N GLY A 105 -12.46 6.01 -5.04
CA GLY A 105 -12.83 4.88 -4.20
C GLY A 105 -13.76 3.87 -4.86
N ALA A 106 -14.04 3.99 -6.17
CA ALA A 106 -14.95 3.10 -6.87
C ALA A 106 -14.44 1.65 -6.87
N VAL A 107 -15.30 0.73 -6.46
CA VAL A 107 -15.06 -0.71 -6.53
C VAL A 107 -16.25 -1.33 -7.25
N SER A 108 -15.98 -2.17 -8.26
CA SER A 108 -17.05 -2.85 -9.00
C SER A 108 -17.88 -3.78 -8.09
N GLY A 109 -19.13 -4.05 -8.47
CA GLY A 109 -20.01 -4.95 -7.73
C GLY A 109 -19.45 -6.36 -7.53
N SER A 110 -18.66 -6.85 -8.50
CA SER A 110 -17.94 -8.13 -8.41
C SER A 110 -16.65 -8.07 -7.58
N ARG A 111 -16.28 -6.88 -7.10
CA ARG A 111 -15.03 -6.60 -6.38
C ARG A 111 -13.76 -7.04 -7.13
N CYS A 112 -13.79 -7.00 -8.46
CA CYS A 112 -12.60 -7.29 -9.28
C CYS A 112 -11.75 -6.06 -9.53
N CYS A 113 -12.43 -4.93 -9.63
CA CYS A 113 -11.91 -3.77 -10.34
C CYS A 113 -11.99 -2.53 -9.46
N TYR A 114 -10.92 -1.77 -9.43
CA TYR A 114 -10.68 -0.76 -8.40
C TYR A 114 -10.28 0.58 -8.99
N GLY A 115 -10.84 1.63 -8.41
CA GLY A 115 -10.41 3.02 -8.62
C GLY A 115 -10.85 3.64 -9.93
N LEU A 116 -10.20 4.72 -10.29
CA LEU A 116 -10.59 5.58 -11.42
C LEU A 116 -10.72 4.84 -12.74
N PHE A 117 -9.76 4.02 -13.07
CA PHE A 117 -9.70 3.26 -14.33
C PHE A 117 -10.24 1.83 -14.20
N GLN A 118 -10.82 1.46 -13.04
CA GLN A 118 -11.37 0.13 -12.77
C GLN A 118 -10.40 -0.99 -13.14
N ILE A 119 -9.22 -0.97 -12.51
CA ILE A 119 -8.15 -1.93 -12.79
C ILE A 119 -8.44 -3.26 -12.10
N TYR A 120 -8.37 -4.36 -12.87
CA TYR A 120 -8.54 -5.72 -12.36
C TYR A 120 -7.27 -6.17 -11.63
N TYR A 121 -7.20 -5.91 -10.33
CA TYR A 121 -6.01 -6.14 -9.50
C TYR A 121 -5.44 -7.56 -9.66
N ARG A 122 -6.30 -8.56 -9.58
CA ARG A 122 -5.88 -9.97 -9.59
C ARG A 122 -5.10 -10.36 -10.85
N TRP A 123 -5.47 -9.80 -12.01
CA TRP A 123 -4.78 -10.08 -13.27
C TRP A 123 -3.45 -9.35 -13.41
N HIS A 124 -3.30 -8.23 -12.72
CA HIS A 124 -2.17 -7.34 -12.89
C HIS A 124 -1.21 -7.30 -11.69
N LYS A 125 -1.51 -8.05 -10.61
CA LYS A 125 -0.75 -8.03 -9.36
C LYS A 125 0.75 -8.33 -9.51
N ASN A 126 1.16 -9.02 -10.57
CA ASN A 126 2.55 -9.41 -10.77
C ASN A 126 3.45 -8.24 -11.18
N TRP A 127 2.91 -7.26 -11.90
CA TRP A 127 3.68 -6.10 -12.34
C TRP A 127 3.28 -4.79 -11.63
N LEU A 128 2.12 -4.74 -11.02
CA LEU A 128 1.62 -3.55 -10.29
C LEU A 128 2.60 -3.02 -9.24
N PRO A 129 3.38 -3.85 -8.52
CA PRO A 129 4.39 -3.35 -7.58
C PRO A 129 5.44 -2.46 -8.24
N THR A 130 5.72 -2.62 -9.53
CA THR A 130 6.67 -1.77 -10.27
C THR A 130 6.21 -0.30 -10.39
N VAL A 131 4.92 -0.04 -10.20
CA VAL A 131 4.34 1.32 -10.19
C VAL A 131 3.84 1.73 -8.80
N GLY A 132 4.24 1.01 -7.75
CA GLY A 132 3.91 1.36 -6.36
C GLY A 132 2.62 0.76 -5.83
N VAL A 133 1.96 -0.13 -6.57
CA VAL A 133 0.72 -0.79 -6.17
C VAL A 133 1.02 -2.18 -5.63
N ASN A 134 0.88 -2.37 -4.31
CA ASN A 134 1.17 -3.62 -3.62
C ASN A 134 -0.08 -4.35 -3.12
N SER A 135 -1.23 -3.71 -3.22
CA SER A 135 -2.52 -4.28 -2.82
C SER A 135 -3.65 -3.67 -3.66
N ALA A 136 -4.81 -4.31 -3.64
CA ALA A 136 -6.00 -3.76 -4.28
C ALA A 136 -6.39 -2.38 -3.70
N GLN A 137 -6.17 -2.18 -2.41
CA GLN A 137 -6.45 -0.91 -1.73
C GLN A 137 -5.60 0.25 -2.28
N ASP A 138 -4.37 -0.02 -2.70
CA ASP A 138 -3.52 1.00 -3.31
C ASP A 138 -4.12 1.55 -4.60
N LEU A 139 -4.93 0.77 -5.31
CA LEU A 139 -5.63 1.20 -6.51
C LEU A 139 -6.76 2.21 -6.24
N LEU A 140 -7.14 2.41 -5.00
CA LEU A 140 -8.09 3.46 -4.60
C LEU A 140 -7.40 4.82 -4.43
N ASN A 141 -6.08 4.84 -4.45
CA ASN A 141 -5.31 6.07 -4.52
C ASN A 141 -5.31 6.55 -5.99
N PRO A 142 -5.85 7.75 -6.29
CA PRO A 142 -5.98 8.21 -7.67
C PRO A 142 -4.65 8.39 -8.39
N ILE A 143 -3.59 8.75 -7.68
CA ILE A 143 -2.24 8.91 -8.26
C ILE A 143 -1.70 7.54 -8.70
N LEU A 144 -1.78 6.53 -7.83
CA LEU A 144 -1.32 5.18 -8.12
C LEU A 144 -2.18 4.51 -9.20
N ASN A 145 -3.49 4.68 -9.14
CA ASN A 145 -4.41 4.12 -10.13
C ASN A 145 -4.13 4.67 -11.54
N THR A 146 -3.97 5.98 -11.65
CA THR A 146 -3.69 6.66 -12.91
C THR A 146 -2.34 6.23 -13.48
N LYS A 147 -1.32 6.14 -12.64
CA LYS A 147 0.02 5.65 -13.04
C LYS A 147 -0.03 4.21 -13.54
N ALA A 148 -0.76 3.35 -12.84
CA ALA A 148 -0.95 1.96 -13.23
C ALA A 148 -1.72 1.85 -14.56
N ALA A 149 -2.75 2.67 -14.75
CA ALA A 149 -3.53 2.69 -15.99
C ALA A 149 -2.66 3.09 -17.19
N TYR A 150 -1.85 4.12 -17.07
CA TYR A 150 -0.93 4.50 -18.14
C TYR A 150 0.06 3.38 -18.46
N ARG A 151 0.58 2.70 -17.45
CA ARG A 151 1.44 1.54 -17.65
C ARG A 151 0.72 0.39 -18.36
N MET A 152 -0.55 0.15 -18.05
CA MET A 152 -1.38 -0.83 -18.76
C MET A 152 -1.51 -0.47 -20.25
N TYR A 153 -1.79 0.79 -20.54
CA TYR A 153 -1.85 1.30 -21.90
C TYR A 153 -0.56 0.99 -22.67
N GLN A 154 0.59 1.32 -22.08
CA GLN A 154 1.90 1.06 -22.67
C GLN A 154 2.15 -0.44 -22.91
N ARG A 155 1.84 -1.29 -21.93
CA ARG A 155 2.01 -2.74 -22.02
C ARG A 155 1.13 -3.40 -23.08
N ASN A 156 -0.02 -2.82 -23.35
CA ASN A 156 -0.99 -3.34 -24.32
C ASN A 156 -0.92 -2.64 -25.68
N ASN A 157 0.00 -1.71 -25.84
CA ASN A 157 0.11 -0.88 -27.04
C ASN A 157 -1.22 -0.19 -27.42
N GLY A 158 -1.96 0.26 -26.40
CA GLY A 158 -3.22 0.95 -26.65
C GLY A 158 -4.30 0.72 -25.59
N TRP A 159 -5.51 1.05 -25.97
CA TRP A 159 -6.68 1.12 -25.11
C TRP A 159 -7.42 -0.20 -24.89
N GLY A 160 -6.90 -1.30 -25.45
CA GLY A 160 -7.53 -2.62 -25.38
C GLY A 160 -8.10 -3.03 -24.01
N PRO A 161 -7.44 -2.74 -22.89
CA PRO A 161 -7.99 -3.07 -21.57
C PRO A 161 -9.35 -2.45 -21.24
N TRP A 162 -9.73 -1.38 -21.93
CA TRP A 162 -10.99 -0.65 -21.68
C TRP A 162 -11.98 -0.69 -22.88
N GLU A 163 -11.70 -1.48 -23.89
CA GLU A 163 -12.56 -1.66 -25.09
C GLU A 163 -13.53 -2.83 -25.01
#